data_3bd3948b515e061c74182f520e2e504b
#
_entry.id   3bd3948b515e061c74182f520e2e504b
#
_cell.length_a   1.000
_cell.length_b   1.000
_cell.length_c   1.000
_cell.angle_alpha   90.00
_cell.angle_beta   90.00
_cell.angle_gamma   90.00
#
_symmetry.space_group_name_H-M   'P 1'
#
loop_
_entity.id
_entity.type
_entity.pdbx_description
1 polymer ?
#
loop_
_entity_poly.entity_id
_entity_poly.type
_entity_poly.pdbx_seq_one_letter_code
_entity_poly.pdbx_strand_id
1 'polypeptide(L)'
;MGLRVAVCGSGGVGKTTLAVPLARQLHATYIPEHFESFFDRPGKFRSPPPILAQLFNEVLERKRAEEQAHESYVVDRGPVDLFNLWLAQGLALRTQDTERFHSTCRNYCAAYDFVVILPWGAIPLVPSEPATGRQRRVINPWVQLSAHASIAGLARMWIEPQRLVEVPASITDAQERLGFVLGRIRPP
;
A
#
# COMPACT_ATOMS: atom_id res chain seq x y z
N MET A 1 -12.76 17.52 11.38
CA MET A 1 -12.13 16.20 11.45
C MET A 1 -11.33 15.98 10.19
N GLY A 2 -10.04 15.64 10.31
CA GLY A 2 -9.19 15.38 9.16
C GLY A 2 -9.53 14.05 8.49
N LEU A 3 -9.34 13.95 7.18
CA LEU A 3 -9.59 12.73 6.39
C LEU A 3 -8.29 11.94 6.21
N ARG A 4 -8.34 10.63 6.49
CA ARG A 4 -7.20 9.70 6.46
C ARG A 4 -7.45 8.61 5.43
N VAL A 5 -6.67 8.59 4.36
CA VAL A 5 -6.87 7.70 3.23
C VAL A 5 -5.61 6.89 2.93
N ALA A 6 -5.73 5.57 2.80
CA ALA A 6 -4.66 4.72 2.30
C ALA A 6 -4.94 4.30 0.84
N VAL A 7 -3.95 4.46 -0.03
CA VAL A 7 -4.00 3.98 -1.43
C VAL A 7 -3.14 2.74 -1.57
N CYS A 8 -3.78 1.59 -1.75
CA CYS A 8 -3.19 0.26 -1.74
C CYS A 8 -3.25 -0.42 -3.13
N GLY A 9 -2.41 -1.41 -3.35
CA GLY A 9 -2.39 -2.20 -4.58
C GLY A 9 -0.99 -2.71 -4.95
N SER A 10 -0.93 -3.62 -5.89
CA SER A 10 0.32 -4.22 -6.37
C SER A 10 1.29 -3.19 -6.98
N GLY A 11 2.51 -3.61 -7.30
CA GLY A 11 3.49 -2.72 -7.94
C GLY A 11 3.01 -2.25 -9.31
N GLY A 12 3.23 -0.99 -9.68
CA GLY A 12 2.97 -0.47 -11.02
C GLY A 12 1.52 -0.14 -11.39
N VAL A 13 0.56 -0.25 -10.46
CA VAL A 13 -0.88 0.03 -10.71
C VAL A 13 -1.26 1.52 -10.64
N GLY A 14 -0.29 2.43 -10.42
CA GLY A 14 -0.54 3.86 -10.42
C GLY A 14 -0.90 4.46 -9.04
N LYS A 15 -0.49 3.83 -7.93
CA LYS A 15 -0.77 4.34 -6.56
C LYS A 15 -0.31 5.79 -6.36
N THR A 16 0.96 6.06 -6.62
CA THR A 16 1.52 7.41 -6.49
C THR A 16 0.83 8.41 -7.41
N THR A 17 0.49 7.97 -8.64
CA THR A 17 -0.22 8.79 -9.64
C THR A 17 -1.62 9.19 -9.16
N LEU A 18 -2.27 8.36 -8.32
CA LEU A 18 -3.54 8.69 -7.68
C LEU A 18 -3.35 9.45 -6.35
N ALA A 19 -2.46 8.97 -5.47
CA ALA A 19 -2.34 9.48 -4.10
C ALA A 19 -1.91 10.95 -4.05
N VAL A 20 -0.99 11.38 -4.91
CA VAL A 20 -0.51 12.78 -4.94
C VAL A 20 -1.63 13.75 -5.30
N PRO A 21 -2.36 13.62 -6.45
CA PRO A 21 -3.46 14.53 -6.75
C PRO A 21 -4.64 14.39 -5.78
N LEU A 22 -4.90 13.19 -5.24
CA LEU A 22 -5.94 12.98 -4.22
C LEU A 22 -5.64 13.79 -2.96
N ALA A 23 -4.40 13.75 -2.45
CA ALA A 23 -3.99 14.55 -1.30
C ALA A 23 -4.18 16.05 -1.54
N ARG A 24 -3.85 16.55 -2.74
CA ARG A 24 -4.05 17.95 -3.11
C ARG A 24 -5.55 18.33 -3.10
N GLN A 25 -6.41 17.50 -3.68
CA GLN A 25 -7.85 17.75 -3.74
C GLN A 25 -8.51 17.72 -2.36
N LEU A 26 -7.99 16.89 -1.45
CA LEU A 26 -8.49 16.78 -0.08
C LEU A 26 -7.83 17.77 0.89
N HIS A 27 -6.92 18.63 0.43
CA HIS A 27 -6.10 19.51 1.28
C HIS A 27 -5.40 18.75 2.41
N ALA A 28 -4.95 17.51 2.12
CA ALA A 28 -4.32 16.58 3.04
C ALA A 28 -2.81 16.45 2.77
N THR A 29 -2.05 16.02 3.76
CA THR A 29 -0.62 15.72 3.58
C THR A 29 -0.47 14.43 2.75
N TYR A 30 0.35 14.47 1.70
CA TYR A 30 0.77 13.25 1.00
C TYR A 30 1.93 12.61 1.76
N ILE A 31 1.77 11.33 2.13
CA ILE A 31 2.81 10.53 2.78
C ILE A 31 3.29 9.47 1.78
N PRO A 32 4.55 9.55 1.32
CA PRO A 32 5.08 8.64 0.32
C PRO A 32 5.30 7.22 0.85
N GLU A 33 5.50 6.29 -0.08
CA GLU A 33 5.96 4.94 0.23
C GLU A 33 7.42 4.99 0.74
N HIS A 34 7.64 4.64 2.01
CA HIS A 34 8.99 4.58 2.59
C HIS A 34 9.67 3.21 2.42
N PHE A 35 9.08 2.27 1.70
CA PHE A 35 9.64 0.94 1.50
C PHE A 35 10.96 0.95 0.73
N GLU A 36 11.20 1.96 -0.12
CA GLU A 36 12.44 2.09 -0.87
C GLU A 36 13.68 2.10 0.04
N SER A 37 13.60 2.74 1.20
CA SER A 37 14.71 2.78 2.16
C SER A 37 15.08 1.39 2.70
N PHE A 38 14.19 0.41 2.58
CA PHE A 38 14.44 -0.98 2.92
C PHE A 38 15.01 -1.77 1.75
N PHE A 39 14.63 -1.40 0.52
CA PHE A 39 15.08 -2.07 -0.70
C PHE A 39 16.42 -1.55 -1.21
N ASP A 40 16.79 -0.31 -0.86
CA ASP A 40 17.99 0.35 -1.38
C ASP A 40 19.30 -0.18 -0.79
N ARG A 41 19.26 -0.98 0.28
CA ARG A 41 20.47 -1.64 0.78
C ARG A 41 20.64 -2.99 0.10
N PRO A 42 21.73 -3.19 -0.66
CA PRO A 42 22.01 -4.48 -1.29
C PRO A 42 21.94 -5.62 -0.25
N GLY A 43 21.11 -6.64 -0.51
CA GLY A 43 21.01 -7.81 0.34
C GLY A 43 20.02 -7.77 1.50
N LYS A 44 19.30 -6.68 1.78
CA LYS A 44 18.31 -6.65 2.89
C LYS A 44 17.21 -7.71 2.76
N PHE A 45 16.71 -7.97 1.53
CA PHE A 45 15.77 -9.08 1.30
C PHE A 45 16.37 -10.47 1.40
N ARG A 46 17.70 -10.56 1.50
CA ARG A 46 18.42 -11.79 1.79
C ARG A 46 18.79 -11.91 3.26
N SER A 47 18.30 -10.99 4.08
CA SER A 47 18.50 -11.07 5.54
C SER A 47 17.83 -12.32 6.08
N PRO A 48 18.39 -12.94 7.13
CA PRO A 48 17.73 -14.03 7.82
C PRO A 48 16.30 -13.64 8.25
N PRO A 49 15.33 -14.56 8.25
CA PRO A 49 13.94 -14.27 8.56
C PRO A 49 13.70 -13.49 9.86
N PRO A 50 14.44 -13.72 10.99
CA PRO A 50 14.26 -12.90 12.19
C PRO A 50 14.60 -11.43 12.01
N ILE A 51 15.70 -11.14 11.29
CA ILE A 51 16.13 -9.77 11.00
C ILE A 51 15.13 -9.10 10.06
N LEU A 52 14.65 -9.83 9.06
CA LEU A 52 13.65 -9.33 8.13
C LEU A 52 12.33 -9.02 8.84
N ALA A 53 11.88 -9.89 9.75
CA ALA A 53 10.69 -9.66 10.56
C ALA A 53 10.82 -8.40 11.44
N GLN A 54 11.99 -8.16 12.05
CA GLN A 54 12.27 -6.95 12.80
C GLN A 54 12.19 -5.71 11.90
N LEU A 55 12.79 -5.74 10.72
CA LEU A 55 12.73 -4.64 9.75
C LEU A 55 11.29 -4.28 9.36
N PHE A 56 10.42 -5.25 9.15
CA PHE A 56 9.01 -4.98 8.86
C PHE A 56 8.29 -4.29 10.01
N ASN A 57 8.57 -4.66 11.26
CA ASN A 57 8.02 -3.96 12.42
C ASN A 57 8.53 -2.52 12.51
N GLU A 58 9.82 -2.28 12.30
CA GLU A 58 10.41 -0.94 12.26
C GLU A 58 9.78 -0.04 11.17
N VAL A 59 9.50 -0.62 9.98
CA VAL A 59 8.77 0.09 8.91
C VAL A 59 7.39 0.50 9.37
N LEU A 60 6.65 -0.45 9.93
CA LEU A 60 5.28 -0.20 10.36
C LEU A 60 5.21 0.89 11.43
N GLU A 61 6.08 0.83 12.44
CA GLU A 61 6.14 1.83 13.51
C GLU A 61 6.54 3.22 12.98
N ARG A 62 7.54 3.27 12.10
CA ARG A 62 7.96 4.54 11.48
C ARG A 62 6.84 5.17 10.68
N LYS A 63 6.15 4.36 9.86
CA LYS A 63 5.00 4.81 9.06
C LYS A 63 3.90 5.34 9.96
N ARG A 64 3.57 4.61 11.02
CA ARG A 64 2.57 5.01 12.01
C ARG A 64 2.91 6.32 12.69
N ALA A 65 4.17 6.51 13.09
CA ALA A 65 4.62 7.75 13.72
C ALA A 65 4.48 8.95 12.78
N GLU A 66 4.82 8.79 11.49
CA GLU A 66 4.68 9.83 10.48
C GLU A 66 3.20 10.18 10.23
N GLU A 67 2.34 9.19 10.08
CA GLU A 67 0.89 9.39 9.88
C GLU A 67 0.23 10.07 11.09
N GLN A 68 0.65 9.73 12.31
CA GLN A 68 0.13 10.34 13.54
C GLN A 68 0.52 11.82 13.70
N ALA A 69 1.55 12.28 12.99
CA ALA A 69 1.94 13.70 12.98
C ALA A 69 0.98 14.59 12.19
N HIS A 70 0.02 14.01 11.46
CA HIS A 70 -0.89 14.72 10.58
C HIS A 70 -2.36 14.41 10.91
N GLU A 71 -3.20 15.43 10.93
CA GLU A 71 -4.65 15.26 11.14
C GLU A 71 -5.33 14.68 9.90
N SER A 72 -4.91 15.12 8.70
CA SER A 72 -5.44 14.71 7.40
C SER A 72 -4.31 14.28 6.48
N TYR A 73 -4.41 13.07 5.90
CA TYR A 73 -3.36 12.57 5.01
C TYR A 73 -3.87 11.55 3.99
N VAL A 74 -3.13 11.46 2.89
CA VAL A 74 -3.23 10.37 1.92
C VAL A 74 -1.88 9.66 1.86
N VAL A 75 -1.88 8.38 2.20
CA VAL A 75 -0.66 7.58 2.23
C VAL A 75 -0.56 6.66 1.02
N ASP A 76 0.61 6.62 0.39
CA ASP A 76 0.96 5.62 -0.63
C ASP A 76 1.38 4.33 0.09
N ARG A 77 0.62 3.26 -0.07
CA ARG A 77 0.63 1.98 0.62
C ARG A 77 0.23 2.02 2.10
N GLY A 78 -0.69 1.15 2.43
CA GLY A 78 -1.17 0.93 3.81
C GLY A 78 -0.62 -0.34 4.45
N PRO A 79 -1.10 -0.67 5.68
CA PRO A 79 -0.74 -1.90 6.38
C PRO A 79 -1.09 -3.18 5.61
N VAL A 80 -2.11 -3.14 4.75
CA VAL A 80 -2.50 -4.26 3.88
C VAL A 80 -1.37 -4.61 2.90
N ASP A 81 -0.75 -3.59 2.26
CA ASP A 81 0.40 -3.79 1.38
C ASP A 81 1.60 -4.34 2.15
N LEU A 82 1.82 -3.85 3.37
CA LEU A 82 2.95 -4.26 4.19
C LEU A 82 2.82 -5.72 4.61
N PHE A 83 1.61 -6.17 4.99
CA PHE A 83 1.38 -7.57 5.31
C PHE A 83 1.47 -8.46 4.07
N ASN A 84 1.00 -8.02 2.90
CA ASN A 84 1.23 -8.74 1.65
C ASN A 84 2.73 -8.93 1.37
N LEU A 85 3.55 -7.90 1.59
CA LEU A 85 5.00 -8.01 1.43
C LEU A 85 5.62 -8.98 2.45
N TRP A 86 5.15 -8.99 3.70
CA TRP A 86 5.54 -10.00 4.70
C TRP A 86 5.33 -11.42 4.20
N LEU A 87 4.14 -11.71 3.68
CA LEU A 87 3.81 -13.01 3.12
C LEU A 87 4.68 -13.35 1.90
N ALA A 88 4.89 -12.40 1.01
CA ALA A 88 5.71 -12.54 -0.19
C ALA A 88 7.20 -12.83 0.12
N GLN A 89 7.68 -12.42 1.29
CA GLN A 89 9.04 -12.73 1.76
C GLN A 89 9.15 -14.09 2.47
N GLY A 90 8.10 -14.91 2.46
CA GLY A 90 8.10 -16.24 3.07
C GLY A 90 8.05 -16.22 4.61
N LEU A 91 7.78 -15.07 5.22
CA LEU A 91 7.73 -14.93 6.68
C LEU A 91 6.50 -15.61 7.29
N ALA A 92 5.53 -16.02 6.49
CA ALA A 92 4.36 -16.79 6.92
C ALA A 92 4.72 -18.07 7.70
N LEU A 93 5.87 -18.66 7.42
CA LEU A 93 6.35 -19.86 8.13
C LEU A 93 6.74 -19.58 9.59
N ARG A 94 6.88 -18.33 9.98
CA ARG A 94 7.13 -17.89 11.36
C ARG A 94 5.80 -17.58 12.05
N THR A 95 5.06 -18.60 12.41
CA THR A 95 3.65 -18.50 12.83
C THR A 95 3.40 -17.43 13.89
N GLN A 96 4.13 -17.44 15.01
CA GLN A 96 3.92 -16.47 16.09
C GLN A 96 4.22 -15.02 15.68
N ASP A 97 5.31 -14.80 14.93
CA ASP A 97 5.67 -13.47 14.45
C ASP A 97 4.63 -12.98 13.44
N THR A 98 4.14 -13.89 12.60
CA THR A 98 3.12 -13.59 11.59
C THR A 98 1.78 -13.27 12.23
N GLU A 99 1.33 -14.01 13.24
CA GLU A 99 0.10 -13.72 13.97
C GLU A 99 0.15 -12.34 14.64
N ARG A 100 1.28 -12.02 15.27
CA ARG A 100 1.51 -10.71 15.89
C ARG A 100 1.49 -9.59 14.86
N PHE A 101 2.25 -9.74 13.77
CA PHE A 101 2.34 -8.74 12.72
C PHE A 101 1.01 -8.57 11.97
N HIS A 102 0.30 -9.68 11.70
CA HIS A 102 -1.05 -9.67 11.14
C HIS A 102 -2.01 -8.84 12.00
N SER A 103 -2.06 -9.13 13.31
CA SER A 103 -2.94 -8.43 14.25
C SER A 103 -2.61 -6.95 14.30
N THR A 104 -1.32 -6.58 14.31
CA THR A 104 -0.88 -5.19 14.30
C THR A 104 -1.30 -4.47 13.01
N CYS A 105 -1.07 -5.07 11.84
CA CYS A 105 -1.48 -4.49 10.56
C CYS A 105 -3.00 -4.34 10.46
N ARG A 106 -3.77 -5.37 10.85
CA ARG A 106 -5.23 -5.32 10.86
C ARG A 106 -5.78 -4.22 11.75
N ASN A 107 -5.28 -4.13 12.99
CA ASN A 107 -5.72 -3.09 13.93
C ASN A 107 -5.36 -1.70 13.43
N TYR A 108 -4.22 -1.56 12.77
CA TYR A 108 -3.81 -0.28 12.23
C TYR A 108 -4.70 0.18 11.06
N CYS A 109 -5.32 -0.73 10.31
CA CYS A 109 -6.29 -0.36 9.28
C CYS A 109 -7.49 0.43 9.83
N ALA A 110 -7.79 0.33 11.13
CA ALA A 110 -8.84 1.12 11.76
C ALA A 110 -8.53 2.63 11.82
N ALA A 111 -7.25 3.03 11.64
CA ALA A 111 -6.85 4.43 11.64
C ALA A 111 -7.26 5.19 10.36
N TYR A 112 -7.59 4.49 9.27
CA TYR A 112 -8.00 5.13 8.02
C TYR A 112 -9.51 5.23 7.93
N ASP A 113 -9.99 6.39 7.45
CA ASP A 113 -11.41 6.58 7.12
C ASP A 113 -11.76 5.82 5.85
N PHE A 114 -10.83 5.78 4.87
CA PHE A 114 -10.98 5.02 3.64
C PHE A 114 -9.69 4.30 3.22
N VAL A 115 -9.87 3.11 2.67
CA VAL A 115 -8.80 2.35 2.01
C VAL A 115 -9.19 2.16 0.55
N VAL A 116 -8.35 2.67 -0.36
CA VAL A 116 -8.55 2.61 -1.81
C VAL A 116 -7.69 1.49 -2.39
N ILE A 117 -8.31 0.55 -3.08
CA ILE A 117 -7.61 -0.55 -3.77
C ILE A 117 -7.59 -0.28 -5.27
N LEU A 118 -6.38 -0.19 -5.83
CA LEU A 118 -6.20 -0.07 -7.27
C LEU A 118 -6.16 -1.45 -7.94
N PRO A 119 -6.84 -1.62 -9.09
CA PRO A 119 -6.93 -2.90 -9.78
C PRO A 119 -5.62 -3.29 -10.45
N TRP A 120 -5.37 -4.59 -10.53
CA TRP A 120 -4.35 -5.17 -11.38
C TRP A 120 -4.80 -5.19 -12.85
N GLY A 121 -3.83 -5.09 -13.77
CA GLY A 121 -4.07 -5.26 -15.22
C GLY A 121 -4.74 -4.09 -15.93
N ALA A 122 -5.18 -3.07 -15.21
CA ALA A 122 -5.83 -1.89 -15.82
C ALA A 122 -4.83 -0.92 -16.50
N ILE A 123 -3.56 -0.96 -16.11
CA ILE A 123 -2.49 -0.15 -16.70
C ILE A 123 -1.37 -1.08 -17.16
N PRO A 124 -0.82 -0.89 -18.39
CA PRO A 124 0.33 -1.64 -18.85
C PRO A 124 1.53 -1.47 -17.90
N LEU A 125 2.22 -2.60 -17.63
CA LEU A 125 3.44 -2.59 -16.86
C LEU A 125 4.59 -2.07 -17.73
N VAL A 126 4.98 -0.83 -17.51
CA VAL A 126 6.12 -0.24 -18.17
C VAL A 126 7.35 -0.40 -17.28
N PRO A 127 8.50 -0.87 -17.84
CA PRO A 127 9.76 -0.82 -17.11
C PRO A 127 10.01 0.61 -16.63
N SER A 128 10.25 0.80 -15.34
CA SER A 128 10.77 2.10 -14.91
C SER A 128 12.26 2.12 -15.20
N GLU A 129 12.71 2.99 -16.10
CA GLU A 129 14.14 3.29 -16.20
C GLU A 129 14.56 4.00 -14.91
N PRO A 130 15.42 3.40 -14.11
CA PRO A 130 15.87 4.04 -12.90
C PRO A 130 16.95 5.08 -13.25
N ALA A 131 16.82 6.29 -12.71
CA ALA A 131 17.91 7.27 -12.69
C ALA A 131 19.22 6.71 -12.06
N THR A 132 19.13 5.54 -11.41
CA THR A 132 20.23 4.88 -10.69
C THR A 132 20.65 3.51 -11.26
N GLY A 133 20.21 3.14 -12.48
CA GLY A 133 20.59 1.87 -13.14
C GLY A 133 19.99 0.59 -12.51
N ARG A 134 19.12 0.69 -11.49
CA ARG A 134 18.45 -0.46 -10.88
C ARG A 134 17.00 -0.55 -11.29
N GLN A 135 16.61 -1.70 -11.85
CA GLN A 135 15.22 -1.99 -12.16
C GLN A 135 14.40 -2.09 -10.85
N ARG A 136 13.65 -1.04 -10.52
CA ARG A 136 12.86 -0.95 -9.28
C ARG A 136 11.55 -1.74 -9.31
N ARG A 137 11.08 -2.19 -10.49
CA ARG A 137 9.79 -2.86 -10.63
C ARG A 137 9.98 -4.30 -11.08
N VAL A 138 9.31 -5.19 -10.39
CA VAL A 138 9.12 -6.56 -10.89
C VAL A 138 8.14 -6.50 -12.05
N ILE A 139 8.63 -6.69 -13.28
CA ILE A 139 7.82 -6.72 -14.50
C ILE A 139 7.31 -8.14 -14.75
N ASN A 140 6.71 -8.74 -13.74
CA ASN A 140 6.09 -10.04 -13.85
C ASN A 140 4.60 -9.90 -13.53
N PRO A 141 3.71 -10.03 -14.55
CA PRO A 141 2.28 -9.83 -14.35
C PRO A 141 1.68 -10.84 -13.36
N TRP A 142 2.23 -12.04 -13.27
CA TRP A 142 1.74 -13.08 -12.36
C TRP A 142 2.11 -12.80 -10.90
N VAL A 143 3.30 -12.29 -10.64
CA VAL A 143 3.70 -11.82 -9.31
C VAL A 143 2.80 -10.67 -8.87
N GLN A 144 2.45 -9.77 -9.79
CA GLN A 144 1.56 -8.66 -9.47
C GLN A 144 0.11 -9.10 -9.31
N LEU A 145 -0.36 -10.08 -10.09
CA LEU A 145 -1.68 -10.69 -9.89
C LEU A 145 -1.77 -11.32 -8.50
N SER A 146 -0.77 -12.11 -8.11
CA SER A 146 -0.71 -12.73 -6.78
C SER A 146 -0.72 -11.68 -5.67
N ALA A 147 0.07 -10.61 -5.81
CA ALA A 147 0.07 -9.51 -4.85
C ALA A 147 -1.29 -8.79 -4.81
N HIS A 148 -1.92 -8.54 -5.96
CA HIS A 148 -3.25 -7.93 -6.01
C HIS A 148 -4.31 -8.81 -5.34
N ALA A 149 -4.34 -10.10 -5.64
CA ALA A 149 -5.28 -11.04 -5.03
C ALA A 149 -5.15 -11.09 -3.50
N SER A 150 -3.90 -11.10 -3.00
CA SER A 150 -3.62 -11.05 -1.56
C SER A 150 -4.07 -9.72 -0.95
N ILE A 151 -3.69 -8.58 -1.53
CA ILE A 151 -4.05 -7.25 -1.04
C ILE A 151 -5.58 -7.05 -1.04
N ALA A 152 -6.26 -7.36 -2.14
CA ALA A 152 -7.71 -7.23 -2.24
C ALA A 152 -8.43 -8.17 -1.26
N GLY A 153 -7.97 -9.42 -1.13
CA GLY A 153 -8.51 -10.38 -0.18
C GLY A 153 -8.36 -9.92 1.27
N LEU A 154 -7.17 -9.47 1.66
CA LEU A 154 -6.90 -8.92 2.99
C LEU A 154 -7.74 -7.67 3.27
N ALA A 155 -7.83 -6.76 2.31
CA ALA A 155 -8.63 -5.53 2.46
C ALA A 155 -10.10 -5.85 2.73
N ARG A 156 -10.70 -6.77 1.95
CA ARG A 156 -12.10 -7.20 2.15
C ARG A 156 -12.34 -7.91 3.48
N MET A 157 -11.32 -8.58 4.04
CA MET A 157 -11.41 -9.23 5.36
C MET A 157 -11.23 -8.25 6.52
N TRP A 158 -10.46 -7.16 6.35
CA TRP A 158 -10.06 -6.28 7.43
C TRP A 158 -10.80 -4.96 7.47
N ILE A 159 -11.29 -4.50 6.32
CA ILE A 159 -11.91 -3.18 6.14
C ILE A 159 -13.41 -3.33 5.97
N GLU A 160 -14.16 -2.53 6.69
CA GLU A 160 -15.61 -2.48 6.52
C GLU A 160 -16.00 -2.01 5.11
N PRO A 161 -17.03 -2.60 4.47
CA PRO A 161 -17.36 -2.30 3.08
C PRO A 161 -17.57 -0.83 2.76
N GLN A 162 -18.12 -0.05 3.70
CA GLN A 162 -18.35 1.38 3.54
C GLN A 162 -17.07 2.22 3.54
N ARG A 163 -15.97 1.67 4.06
CA ARG A 163 -14.64 2.29 4.10
C ARG A 163 -13.70 1.76 3.00
N LEU A 164 -14.13 0.74 2.27
CA LEU A 164 -13.35 0.13 1.20
C LEU A 164 -13.79 0.67 -0.16
N VAL A 165 -12.86 1.30 -0.88
CA VAL A 165 -13.09 1.82 -2.24
C VAL A 165 -12.28 1.00 -3.22
N GLU A 166 -12.92 0.07 -3.92
CA GLU A 166 -12.28 -0.69 -4.98
C GLU A 166 -12.48 0.03 -6.31
N VAL A 167 -11.39 0.45 -6.94
CA VAL A 167 -11.43 1.12 -8.26
C VAL A 167 -11.65 0.07 -9.34
N PRO A 168 -12.68 0.22 -10.19
CA PRO A 168 -12.94 -0.73 -11.29
C PRO A 168 -11.77 -0.82 -12.28
N ALA A 169 -11.48 -2.03 -12.77
CA ALA A 169 -10.42 -2.24 -13.76
C ALA A 169 -10.69 -1.56 -15.12
N SER A 170 -11.95 -1.26 -15.40
CA SER A 170 -12.35 -0.50 -16.61
C SER A 170 -11.92 0.97 -16.59
N ILE A 171 -11.65 1.53 -15.42
CA ILE A 171 -11.18 2.91 -15.27
C ILE A 171 -9.65 2.90 -15.41
N THR A 172 -9.13 3.25 -16.59
CA THR A 172 -7.69 3.24 -16.90
C THR A 172 -7.06 4.63 -16.83
N ASP A 173 -7.83 5.67 -17.09
CA ASP A 173 -7.37 7.06 -17.03
C ASP A 173 -7.17 7.55 -15.59
N ALA A 174 -6.11 8.33 -15.36
CA ALA A 174 -5.72 8.80 -14.04
C ALA A 174 -6.73 9.83 -13.46
N GLN A 175 -7.29 10.69 -14.31
CA GLN A 175 -8.26 11.71 -13.86
C GLN A 175 -9.61 11.08 -13.58
N GLU A 176 -10.04 10.11 -14.39
CA GLU A 176 -11.26 9.34 -14.13
C GLU A 176 -11.15 8.55 -12.82
N ARG A 177 -9.99 7.95 -12.53
CA ARG A 177 -9.72 7.29 -11.23
C ARG A 177 -9.84 8.26 -10.06
N LEU A 178 -9.22 9.43 -10.20
CA LEU A 178 -9.30 10.48 -9.17
C LEU A 178 -10.76 10.89 -8.95
N GLY A 179 -11.50 11.18 -10.01
CA GLY A 179 -12.92 11.53 -9.95
C GLY A 179 -13.78 10.44 -9.30
N PHE A 180 -13.54 9.17 -9.68
CA PHE A 180 -14.23 8.02 -9.08
C PHE A 180 -13.99 7.93 -7.57
N VAL A 181 -12.73 8.05 -7.13
CA VAL A 181 -12.37 7.97 -5.71
C VAL A 181 -12.96 9.15 -4.94
N LEU A 182 -12.84 10.38 -5.43
CA LEU A 182 -13.44 11.57 -4.80
C LEU A 182 -14.95 11.46 -4.66
N GLY A 183 -15.63 10.84 -5.63
CA GLY A 183 -17.07 10.60 -5.56
C GLY A 183 -17.50 9.56 -4.50
N ARG A 184 -16.56 8.72 -4.04
CA ARG A 184 -16.81 7.68 -3.02
C ARG A 184 -16.35 8.06 -1.63
N ILE A 185 -15.31 8.89 -1.53
CA ILE A 185 -14.79 9.41 -0.27
C ILE A 185 -15.66 10.62 0.11
N ARG A 186 -16.58 10.41 1.02
CA ARG A 186 -17.36 11.50 1.62
C ARG A 186 -16.95 11.61 3.07
N PRO A 187 -16.60 12.82 3.56
CA PRO A 187 -16.41 13.00 4.99
C PRO A 187 -17.70 12.62 5.73
N PRO A 188 -17.57 12.00 6.91
CA PRO A 188 -18.71 11.64 7.74
C PRO A 188 -19.50 12.85 8.22
#